data_44040320040f8e093b0162b5a8da2d8b
#
_entry.id   44040320040f8e093b0162b5a8da2d8b
#
_cell.length_a   1.000
_cell.length_b   1.000
_cell.length_c   1.000
_cell.angle_alpha   90.00
_cell.angle_beta   90.00
_cell.angle_gamma   90.00
#
_symmetry.space_group_name_H-M   'P 1'
#
loop_
_entity.id
_entity.type
_entity.pdbx_description
1 polymer ?
#
loop_
_entity_poly.entity_id
_entity_poly.type
_entity_poly.pdbx_seq_one_letter_code
_entity_poly.pdbx_strand_id
1 'polypeptide(L)'
;ASQDISDQDAHIAGFCVEAGRAMVIAVNKWDCADDYRRDRLKMDMTRKLNFLGFANAHFICALKGDGINPLMASVDAAYAASMVKMPTPKLTRLLLAALERQTPPRHGIFRPKLRYAHQGGNNPPIIVIHGNALEHVPDSYRRYLERTFIEAFKLKGTPLRVEFRTTRNPYGDKER
;
A
#
# COMPACT_ATOMS: atom_id res chain seq x y z
N ALA A 1 5.68 24.42 -5.01
CA ALA A 1 5.62 24.41 -6.48
C ALA A 1 6.70 25.28 -7.16
N SER A 2 7.59 25.91 -6.39
CA SER A 2 8.70 26.73 -6.95
C SER A 2 9.84 25.89 -7.57
N GLN A 3 9.94 24.61 -7.23
CA GLN A 3 10.92 23.65 -7.73
C GLN A 3 10.25 22.41 -8.30
N ASP A 4 10.94 21.71 -9.20
CA ASP A 4 10.49 20.42 -9.72
C ASP A 4 10.63 19.33 -8.64
N ILE A 5 9.89 18.24 -8.79
CA ILE A 5 10.04 17.07 -7.92
C ILE A 5 11.40 16.45 -8.20
N SER A 6 12.26 16.44 -7.20
CA SER A 6 13.60 15.87 -7.27
C SER A 6 13.59 14.36 -7.06
N ASP A 7 14.68 13.70 -7.44
CA ASP A 7 14.86 12.29 -7.13
C ASP A 7 15.07 12.06 -5.62
N GLN A 8 15.55 13.09 -4.90
CA GLN A 8 15.65 13.10 -3.45
C GLN A 8 14.26 13.04 -2.79
N ASP A 9 13.27 13.80 -3.32
CA ASP A 9 11.89 13.73 -2.81
C ASP A 9 11.31 12.34 -2.96
N ALA A 10 11.52 11.71 -4.12
CA ALA A 10 11.10 10.34 -4.37
C ALA A 10 11.79 9.33 -3.43
N HIS A 11 13.07 9.53 -3.14
CA HIS A 11 13.85 8.69 -2.24
C HIS A 11 13.36 8.80 -0.79
N ILE A 12 13.13 10.02 -0.30
CA ILE A 12 12.56 10.27 1.03
C ILE A 12 11.17 9.64 1.15
N ALA A 13 10.32 9.81 0.13
CA ALA A 13 9.01 9.19 0.10
C ALA A 13 9.10 7.65 0.12
N GLY A 14 10.09 7.06 -0.57
CA GLY A 14 10.40 5.64 -0.54
C GLY A 14 10.72 5.15 0.88
N PHE A 15 11.57 5.84 1.61
CA PHE A 15 11.85 5.52 3.02
C PHE A 15 10.61 5.54 3.90
N CYS A 16 9.70 6.49 3.70
CA CYS A 16 8.45 6.54 4.45
C CYS A 16 7.56 5.32 4.17
N VAL A 17 7.49 4.87 2.91
CA VAL A 17 6.76 3.64 2.52
C VAL A 17 7.42 2.40 3.11
N GLU A 18 8.75 2.29 3.03
CA GLU A 18 9.51 1.18 3.62
C GLU A 18 9.35 1.14 5.15
N ALA A 19 9.30 2.30 5.80
CA ALA A 19 8.99 2.40 7.22
C ALA A 19 7.52 2.12 7.55
N GLY A 20 6.66 1.93 6.53
CA GLY A 20 5.23 1.65 6.71
C GLY A 20 4.42 2.84 7.22
N ARG A 21 4.88 4.06 7.00
CA ARG A 21 4.21 5.25 7.55
C ARG A 21 3.04 5.67 6.69
N ALA A 22 1.95 6.06 7.36
CA ALA A 22 0.86 6.76 6.70
C ALA A 22 1.36 8.12 6.17
N MET A 23 0.89 8.51 4.98
CA MET A 23 1.47 9.62 4.25
C MET A 23 0.41 10.43 3.51
N VAL A 24 0.58 11.75 3.51
CA VAL A 24 -0.14 12.69 2.68
C VAL A 24 0.87 13.60 2.00
N ILE A 25 0.68 13.88 0.72
CA ILE A 25 1.57 14.72 -0.07
C ILE A 25 1.01 16.14 -0.11
N ALA A 26 1.82 17.13 0.28
CA ALA A 26 1.48 18.54 0.20
C ALA A 26 2.40 19.26 -0.80
N VAL A 27 1.86 19.72 -1.91
CA VAL A 27 2.58 20.54 -2.90
C VAL A 27 2.35 22.01 -2.56
N ASN A 28 3.28 22.59 -1.83
CA ASN A 28 3.18 23.96 -1.31
C ASN A 28 3.56 25.02 -2.34
N LYS A 29 3.22 26.28 -2.06
CA LYS A 29 3.43 27.46 -2.93
C LYS A 29 2.71 27.32 -4.28
N TRP A 30 1.50 26.74 -4.26
CA TRP A 30 0.73 26.48 -5.48
C TRP A 30 0.27 27.76 -6.17
N ASP A 31 0.10 28.84 -5.40
CA ASP A 31 -0.22 30.18 -5.87
C ASP A 31 0.90 30.84 -6.72
N CYS A 32 2.15 30.41 -6.53
CA CYS A 32 3.30 30.89 -7.28
C CYS A 32 3.53 30.17 -8.61
N ALA A 33 2.76 29.11 -8.91
CA ALA A 33 2.90 28.32 -10.13
C ALA A 33 1.89 28.79 -11.18
N ASP A 34 2.36 29.09 -12.40
CA ASP A 34 1.51 29.28 -13.57
C ASP A 34 0.89 27.94 -14.05
N ASP A 35 -0.03 27.98 -14.99
CA ASP A 35 -0.75 26.81 -15.45
C ASP A 35 0.17 25.77 -16.11
N TYR A 36 1.16 26.21 -16.89
CA TYR A 36 2.14 25.30 -17.50
C TYR A 36 2.93 24.53 -16.42
N ARG A 37 3.37 25.23 -15.38
CA ARG A 37 4.12 24.64 -14.29
C ARG A 37 3.26 23.70 -13.44
N ARG A 38 1.99 24.05 -13.21
CA ARG A 38 1.02 23.21 -12.51
C ARG A 38 0.83 21.86 -13.22
N ASP A 39 0.65 21.90 -14.54
CA ASP A 39 0.46 20.68 -15.31
C ASP A 39 1.73 19.83 -15.36
N ARG A 40 2.89 20.45 -15.51
CA ARG A 40 4.18 19.77 -15.46
C ARG A 40 4.39 19.07 -14.11
N LEU A 41 4.10 19.75 -12.99
CA LEU A 41 4.22 19.17 -11.65
C LEU A 41 3.28 17.97 -11.45
N LYS A 42 2.04 18.05 -11.93
CA LYS A 42 1.11 16.88 -11.90
C LYS A 42 1.65 15.70 -12.70
N MET A 43 2.19 15.94 -13.89
CA MET A 43 2.83 14.89 -14.70
C MET A 43 4.05 14.28 -14.01
N ASP A 44 4.91 15.10 -13.41
CA ASP A 44 6.09 14.64 -12.67
C ASP A 44 5.70 13.84 -11.43
N MET A 45 4.66 14.26 -10.72
CA MET A 45 4.09 13.46 -9.60
C MET A 45 3.66 12.08 -10.08
N THR A 46 2.90 12.01 -11.17
CA THR A 46 2.43 10.73 -11.72
C THR A 46 3.60 9.85 -12.16
N ARG A 47 4.66 10.42 -12.70
CA ARG A 47 5.84 9.70 -13.18
C ARG A 47 6.78 9.26 -12.07
N LYS A 48 7.18 10.21 -11.19
CA LYS A 48 8.21 9.99 -10.16
C LYS A 48 7.67 9.39 -8.87
N LEU A 49 6.39 9.64 -8.55
CA LEU A 49 5.75 9.22 -7.32
C LEU A 49 4.61 8.21 -7.56
N ASN A 50 4.66 7.47 -8.68
CA ASN A 50 3.64 6.47 -9.03
C ASN A 50 3.46 5.37 -7.97
N PHE A 51 4.50 5.06 -7.19
CA PHE A 51 4.49 4.11 -6.10
C PHE A 51 3.70 4.60 -4.87
N LEU A 52 3.36 5.90 -4.81
CA LEU A 52 2.55 6.52 -3.76
C LEU A 52 1.05 6.58 -4.12
N GLY A 53 0.55 5.70 -4.98
CA GLY A 53 -0.84 5.71 -5.41
C GLY A 53 -1.89 5.58 -4.30
N PHE A 54 -1.47 5.17 -3.09
CA PHE A 54 -2.31 5.15 -1.90
C PHE A 54 -2.39 6.51 -1.18
N ALA A 55 -1.42 7.41 -1.38
CA ALA A 55 -1.32 8.70 -0.70
C ALA A 55 -2.14 9.78 -1.43
N ASN A 56 -2.92 10.55 -0.67
CA ASN A 56 -3.59 11.72 -1.22
C ASN A 56 -2.60 12.85 -1.44
N ALA A 57 -2.75 13.56 -2.56
CA ALA A 57 -1.97 14.77 -2.86
C ALA A 57 -2.85 16.01 -2.77
N HIS A 58 -2.34 17.05 -2.09
CA HIS A 58 -2.99 18.34 -1.94
C HIS A 58 -2.09 19.45 -2.45
N PHE A 59 -2.69 20.36 -3.20
CA PHE A 59 -2.03 21.58 -3.69
C PHE A 59 -2.41 22.71 -2.77
N ILE A 60 -1.44 23.30 -2.07
CA ILE A 60 -1.68 24.24 -0.99
C ILE A 60 -0.87 25.54 -1.15
N CYS A 61 -1.36 26.58 -0.50
CA CYS A 61 -0.56 27.78 -0.17
C CYS A 61 -0.56 27.93 1.36
N ALA A 62 0.49 27.43 2.01
CA ALA A 62 0.58 27.46 3.47
C ALA A 62 0.57 28.89 4.03
N LEU A 63 1.14 29.85 3.30
CA LEU A 63 1.19 31.26 3.71
C LEU A 63 -0.21 31.90 3.78
N LYS A 64 -1.09 31.53 2.84
CA LYS A 64 -2.47 32.08 2.77
C LYS A 64 -3.49 31.18 3.48
N GLY A 65 -3.11 29.97 3.88
CA GLY A 65 -4.00 28.98 4.46
C GLY A 65 -4.82 28.19 3.43
N ASP A 66 -4.61 28.43 2.13
CA ASP A 66 -5.37 27.74 1.07
C ASP A 66 -5.04 26.25 1.03
N GLY A 67 -6.08 25.40 1.02
CA GLY A 67 -5.94 23.97 0.92
C GLY A 67 -5.51 23.25 2.22
N ILE A 68 -5.31 23.98 3.33
CA ILE A 68 -4.86 23.40 4.62
C ILE A 68 -5.95 22.50 5.23
N ASN A 69 -7.20 22.92 5.26
CA ASN A 69 -8.28 22.12 5.86
C ASN A 69 -8.46 20.76 5.18
N PRO A 70 -8.54 20.66 3.83
CA PRO A 70 -8.58 19.37 3.15
C PRO A 70 -7.32 18.51 3.38
N LEU A 71 -6.15 19.14 3.48
CA LEU A 71 -4.89 18.46 3.80
C LEU A 71 -4.98 17.79 5.18
N MET A 72 -5.39 18.54 6.22
CA MET A 72 -5.51 18.02 7.58
C MET A 72 -6.56 16.91 7.68
N ALA A 73 -7.72 17.07 7.02
CA ALA A 73 -8.71 16.00 6.95
C ALA A 73 -8.14 14.71 6.31
N SER A 74 -7.25 14.84 5.31
CA SER A 74 -6.57 13.67 4.73
C SER A 74 -5.51 13.07 5.66
N VAL A 75 -4.87 13.87 6.51
CA VAL A 75 -3.95 13.36 7.55
C VAL A 75 -4.72 12.51 8.57
N ASP A 76 -5.86 13.02 9.07
CA ASP A 76 -6.71 12.28 10.00
C ASP A 76 -7.25 10.98 9.38
N ALA A 77 -7.67 11.03 8.11
CA ALA A 77 -8.12 9.85 7.37
C ALA A 77 -7.01 8.81 7.17
N ALA A 78 -5.78 9.26 6.86
CA ALA A 78 -4.62 8.38 6.70
C ALA A 78 -4.23 7.71 8.03
N TYR A 79 -4.26 8.45 9.13
CA TYR A 79 -4.05 7.90 10.46
C TYR A 79 -5.12 6.87 10.81
N ALA A 80 -6.40 7.21 10.65
CA ALA A 80 -7.50 6.27 10.91
C ALA A 80 -7.38 4.99 10.06
N ALA A 81 -7.00 5.12 8.78
CA ALA A 81 -6.76 3.97 7.90
C ALA A 81 -5.60 3.09 8.38
N SER A 82 -4.52 3.69 8.93
CA SER A 82 -3.38 2.93 9.46
C SER A 82 -3.73 2.10 10.70
N MET A 83 -4.79 2.50 11.43
CA MET A 83 -5.25 1.86 12.67
C MET A 83 -6.51 0.99 12.48
N VAL A 84 -6.94 0.80 11.23
CA VAL A 84 -8.18 0.07 10.93
C VAL A 84 -8.13 -1.37 11.43
N LYS A 85 -9.23 -1.83 12.03
CA LYS A 85 -9.42 -3.23 12.42
C LYS A 85 -10.03 -4.02 11.27
N MET A 86 -9.41 -5.12 10.92
CA MET A 86 -9.80 -6.00 9.81
C MET A 86 -10.24 -7.37 10.34
N PRO A 87 -11.55 -7.66 10.41
CA PRO A 87 -12.05 -8.93 10.91
C PRO A 87 -11.56 -10.11 10.07
N THR A 88 -11.03 -11.15 10.73
CA THR A 88 -10.51 -12.38 10.10
C THR A 88 -11.48 -13.02 9.11
N PRO A 89 -12.80 -13.14 9.39
CA PRO A 89 -13.73 -13.72 8.41
C PRO A 89 -13.84 -12.90 7.13
N LYS A 90 -13.79 -11.56 7.23
CA LYS A 90 -13.82 -10.68 6.06
C LYS A 90 -12.51 -10.79 5.26
N LEU A 91 -11.36 -10.81 5.93
CA LEU A 91 -10.06 -10.99 5.28
C LEU A 91 -9.98 -12.32 4.54
N THR A 92 -10.41 -13.41 5.17
CA THR A 92 -10.38 -14.73 4.55
C THR A 92 -11.32 -14.81 3.34
N ARG A 93 -12.53 -14.23 3.42
CA ARG A 93 -13.43 -14.15 2.25
C ARG A 93 -12.84 -13.39 1.09
N LEU A 94 -12.22 -12.24 1.37
CA LEU A 94 -11.55 -11.44 0.34
C LEU A 94 -10.37 -12.18 -0.28
N LEU A 95 -9.58 -12.89 0.53
CA LEU A 95 -8.52 -13.74 0.04
C LEU A 95 -9.05 -14.80 -0.92
N LEU A 96 -10.09 -15.56 -0.52
CA LEU A 96 -10.67 -16.60 -1.36
C LEU A 96 -11.22 -16.04 -2.67
N ALA A 97 -11.94 -14.92 -2.62
CA ALA A 97 -12.43 -14.25 -3.83
C ALA A 97 -11.27 -13.75 -4.74
N ALA A 98 -10.15 -13.31 -4.16
CA ALA A 98 -8.96 -12.95 -4.93
C ALA A 98 -8.33 -14.18 -5.62
N LEU A 99 -8.30 -15.33 -4.93
CA LEU A 99 -7.79 -16.60 -5.49
C LEU A 99 -8.66 -17.13 -6.64
N GLU A 100 -9.98 -16.94 -6.57
CA GLU A 100 -10.91 -17.29 -7.66
C GLU A 100 -10.70 -16.44 -8.89
N ARG A 101 -10.44 -15.13 -8.72
CA ARG A 101 -10.16 -14.21 -9.84
C ARG A 101 -8.80 -14.48 -10.48
N GLN A 102 -7.79 -14.69 -9.66
CA GLN A 102 -6.43 -14.91 -10.10
C GLN A 102 -5.73 -15.88 -9.17
N THR A 103 -5.55 -17.12 -9.62
CA THR A 103 -4.81 -18.13 -8.86
C THR A 103 -3.32 -17.79 -8.81
N PRO A 104 -2.62 -18.08 -7.70
CA PRO A 104 -1.17 -17.87 -7.64
C PRO A 104 -0.46 -18.71 -8.68
N PRO A 105 0.54 -18.17 -9.37
CA PRO A 105 1.30 -18.90 -10.36
C PRO A 105 2.05 -20.06 -9.71
N ARG A 106 2.25 -21.13 -10.48
CA ARG A 106 3.10 -22.23 -10.07
C ARG A 106 4.58 -21.82 -10.19
N HIS A 107 5.38 -22.31 -9.29
CA HIS A 107 6.83 -22.19 -9.37
C HIS A 107 7.43 -23.60 -9.49
N GLY A 108 7.71 -24.03 -10.72
CA GLY A 108 8.12 -25.41 -11.00
C GLY A 108 7.04 -26.42 -10.58
N ILE A 109 7.39 -27.37 -9.73
CA ILE A 109 6.50 -28.38 -9.17
C ILE A 109 5.62 -27.85 -8.01
N PHE A 110 5.98 -26.70 -7.44
CA PHE A 110 5.31 -26.13 -6.28
C PHE A 110 4.04 -25.37 -6.68
N ARG A 111 2.98 -25.61 -5.92
CA ARG A 111 1.69 -24.90 -6.02
C ARG A 111 1.40 -24.21 -4.70
N PRO A 112 1.62 -22.89 -4.59
CA PRO A 112 1.23 -22.16 -3.38
C PRO A 112 -0.26 -22.32 -3.11
N LYS A 113 -0.62 -22.70 -1.88
CA LYS A 113 -1.99 -22.81 -1.43
C LYS A 113 -2.23 -21.86 -0.27
N LEU A 114 -2.85 -20.72 -0.54
CA LEU A 114 -3.25 -19.75 0.46
C LEU A 114 -4.59 -20.23 1.06
N ARG A 115 -4.70 -20.27 2.39
CA ARG A 115 -5.87 -20.86 3.08
C ARG A 115 -6.72 -19.84 3.80
N TYR A 116 -6.11 -19.01 4.64
CA TYR A 116 -6.79 -17.98 5.40
C TYR A 116 -5.89 -16.79 5.66
N ALA A 117 -6.51 -15.67 6.02
CA ALA A 117 -5.81 -14.43 6.32
C ALA A 117 -6.34 -13.83 7.63
N HIS A 118 -5.46 -13.24 8.42
CA HIS A 118 -5.80 -12.44 9.59
C HIS A 118 -4.93 -11.20 9.67
N GLN A 119 -5.36 -10.24 10.47
CA GLN A 119 -4.57 -9.03 10.72
C GLN A 119 -3.44 -9.35 11.72
N GLY A 120 -2.20 -9.12 11.32
CA GLY A 120 -1.01 -9.34 12.15
C GLY A 120 -0.50 -8.09 12.87
N GLY A 121 -0.94 -6.90 12.43
CA GLY A 121 -0.48 -5.63 13.01
C GLY A 121 -1.20 -4.41 12.44
N ASN A 122 -0.94 -3.26 13.08
CA ASN A 122 -1.40 -1.95 12.66
C ASN A 122 -0.19 -1.03 12.46
N ASN A 123 -0.39 0.06 11.71
CA ASN A 123 0.58 1.14 11.48
C ASN A 123 1.98 0.67 11.01
N PRO A 124 2.07 0.05 9.82
CA PRO A 124 1.02 -0.10 8.82
C PRO A 124 0.11 -1.31 9.11
N PRO A 125 -1.08 -1.40 8.51
CA PRO A 125 -1.86 -2.63 8.51
C PRO A 125 -1.05 -3.78 7.90
N ILE A 126 -0.92 -4.88 8.65
CA ILE A 126 -0.23 -6.10 8.21
C ILE A 126 -1.25 -7.21 8.12
N ILE A 127 -1.34 -7.85 6.95
CA ILE A 127 -2.18 -9.03 6.75
C ILE A 127 -1.28 -10.24 6.65
N VAL A 128 -1.44 -11.17 7.57
CA VAL A 128 -0.73 -12.44 7.58
C VAL A 128 -1.58 -13.49 6.87
N ILE A 129 -1.03 -14.09 5.84
CA ILE A 129 -1.67 -15.16 5.06
C ILE A 129 -1.00 -16.48 5.37
N HIS A 130 -1.80 -17.45 5.76
CA HIS A 130 -1.35 -18.80 6.07
C HIS A 130 -1.67 -19.77 4.94
N GLY A 131 -0.77 -20.72 4.74
CA GLY A 131 -0.93 -21.74 3.71
C GLY A 131 0.28 -22.64 3.55
N ASN A 132 0.40 -23.29 2.40
CA ASN A 132 1.48 -24.21 2.08
C ASN A 132 2.26 -23.71 0.87
N ALA A 133 3.58 -23.88 0.87
CA ALA A 133 4.50 -23.50 -0.21
C ALA A 133 4.45 -21.99 -0.52
N LEU A 134 4.20 -21.14 0.49
CA LEU A 134 4.01 -19.71 0.33
C LEU A 134 5.30 -18.95 0.04
N GLU A 135 6.46 -19.54 0.32
CA GLU A 135 7.80 -19.06 -0.05
C GLU A 135 7.99 -18.95 -1.56
N HIS A 136 7.17 -19.66 -2.34
CA HIS A 136 7.18 -19.62 -3.80
C HIS A 136 6.17 -18.62 -4.40
N VAL A 137 5.49 -17.85 -3.59
CA VAL A 137 4.57 -16.80 -4.08
C VAL A 137 5.40 -15.61 -4.57
N PRO A 138 5.30 -15.23 -5.85
CA PRO A 138 6.09 -14.13 -6.39
C PRO A 138 5.62 -12.77 -5.85
N ASP A 139 6.51 -11.78 -5.82
CA ASP A 139 6.22 -10.43 -5.34
C ASP A 139 5.14 -9.71 -6.18
N SER A 140 5.02 -10.04 -7.46
CA SER A 140 3.93 -9.53 -8.30
C SER A 140 2.55 -9.96 -7.79
N TYR A 141 2.44 -11.20 -7.31
CA TYR A 141 1.21 -11.73 -6.73
C TYR A 141 0.95 -11.16 -5.33
N ARG A 142 2.01 -10.95 -4.52
CA ARG A 142 1.90 -10.24 -3.23
C ARG A 142 1.31 -8.85 -3.45
N ARG A 143 1.83 -8.07 -4.41
CA ARG A 143 1.31 -6.74 -4.76
C ARG A 143 -0.13 -6.75 -5.25
N TYR A 144 -0.53 -7.81 -5.98
CA TYR A 144 -1.93 -7.99 -6.37
C TYR A 144 -2.84 -8.15 -5.15
N LEU A 145 -2.46 -8.97 -4.17
CA LEU A 145 -3.21 -9.15 -2.93
C LEU A 145 -3.26 -7.86 -2.09
N GLU A 146 -2.14 -7.17 -1.93
CA GLU A 146 -2.06 -5.88 -1.23
C GLU A 146 -3.04 -4.87 -1.83
N ARG A 147 -3.04 -4.73 -3.16
CA ARG A 147 -3.98 -3.85 -3.88
C ARG A 147 -5.43 -4.27 -3.64
N THR A 148 -5.74 -5.56 -3.72
CA THR A 148 -7.08 -6.09 -3.47
C THR A 148 -7.58 -5.75 -2.07
N PHE A 149 -6.74 -5.88 -1.05
CA PHE A 149 -7.11 -5.51 0.33
C PHE A 149 -7.23 -4.00 0.52
N ILE A 150 -6.33 -3.21 -0.05
CA ILE A 150 -6.39 -1.74 -0.02
C ILE A 150 -7.72 -1.25 -0.58
N GLU A 151 -8.13 -1.76 -1.75
CA GLU A 151 -9.40 -1.41 -2.40
C GLU A 151 -10.61 -1.84 -1.57
N ALA A 152 -10.62 -3.09 -1.08
CA ALA A 152 -11.75 -3.65 -0.32
C ALA A 152 -11.99 -2.97 1.04
N PHE A 153 -10.94 -2.49 1.68
CA PHE A 153 -11.02 -1.73 2.94
C PHE A 153 -10.98 -0.22 2.73
N LYS A 154 -10.90 0.24 1.47
CA LYS A 154 -10.82 1.66 1.12
C LYS A 154 -9.70 2.40 1.86
N LEU A 155 -8.56 1.77 2.00
CA LEU A 155 -7.42 2.36 2.70
C LEU A 155 -6.83 3.49 1.86
N LYS A 156 -6.79 4.69 2.43
CA LYS A 156 -6.17 5.87 1.82
C LYS A 156 -5.12 6.44 2.76
N GLY A 157 -4.00 6.86 2.20
CA GLY A 157 -2.93 7.50 2.96
C GLY A 157 -2.08 6.53 3.79
N THR A 158 -2.28 5.21 3.70
CA THR A 158 -1.45 4.24 4.41
C THR A 158 -1.06 3.08 3.49
N PRO A 159 0.21 2.64 3.52
CA PRO A 159 0.59 1.39 2.88
C PRO A 159 -0.01 0.20 3.64
N LEU A 160 -0.12 -0.95 2.97
CA LEU A 160 -0.51 -2.21 3.56
C LEU A 160 0.55 -3.24 3.21
N ARG A 161 0.86 -4.13 4.14
CA ARG A 161 1.81 -5.22 3.93
C ARG A 161 1.12 -6.57 4.00
N VAL A 162 1.51 -7.47 3.11
CA VAL A 162 1.15 -8.87 3.15
C VAL A 162 2.36 -9.70 3.54
N GLU A 163 2.21 -10.47 4.61
CA GLU A 163 3.19 -11.46 5.06
C GLU A 163 2.67 -12.87 4.81
N PHE A 164 3.55 -13.74 4.33
CA PHE A 164 3.23 -15.15 4.14
C PHE A 164 3.83 -15.99 5.27
N ARG A 165 3.03 -16.86 5.87
CA ARG A 165 3.48 -17.83 6.87
C ARG A 165 3.12 -19.23 6.40
N THR A 166 4.14 -19.96 5.95
CA THR A 166 3.99 -21.36 5.59
C THR A 166 3.76 -22.19 6.86
N THR A 167 2.66 -22.92 6.90
CA THR A 167 2.41 -23.91 7.96
C THR A 167 3.27 -25.14 7.62
N ARG A 168 4.34 -25.37 8.39
CA ARG A 168 5.10 -26.63 8.28
C ARG A 168 4.17 -27.78 8.60
N ASN A 169 4.14 -28.79 7.72
CA ASN A 169 3.49 -30.04 8.04
C ASN A 169 4.32 -30.76 9.10
N PRO A 170 3.83 -30.93 10.36
CA PRO A 170 4.60 -31.61 11.39
C PRO A 170 4.90 -33.08 11.06
N TYR A 171 4.31 -33.62 9.99
CA TYR A 171 4.51 -35.00 9.53
C TYR A 171 5.27 -35.08 8.21
N GLY A 172 5.86 -33.99 7.72
CA GLY A 172 6.54 -33.92 6.40
C GLY A 172 8.00 -34.36 6.38
N ASP A 173 8.66 -34.46 7.51
CA ASP A 173 10.08 -34.83 7.63
C ASP A 173 10.24 -36.18 8.31
N LYS A 174 9.66 -37.24 7.75
CA LYS A 174 10.19 -38.58 7.90
C LYS A 174 10.79 -38.97 6.56
N GLU A 175 12.05 -38.58 6.36
CA GLU A 175 12.91 -39.22 5.37
C GLU A 175 12.96 -40.73 5.64
N ARG A 176 12.70 -41.46 4.57
CA ARG A 176 13.08 -42.86 4.45
C ARG A 176 14.49 -42.93 3.92
#